data_a760be61f79f2b640ba1a63066f9e697
#
_entry.id   a760be61f79f2b640ba1a63066f9e697
#
_cell.length_a   1.000
_cell.length_b   1.000
_cell.length_c   1.000
_cell.angle_alpha   90.00
_cell.angle_beta   90.00
_cell.angle_gamma   90.00
#
_symmetry.space_group_name_H-M   'P 1'
#
loop_
_entity.id
_entity.type
_entity.pdbx_description
1 polymer ?
#
loop_
_entity_poly.entity_id
_entity_poly.type
_entity_poly.pdbx_seq_one_letter_code
_entity_poly.pdbx_strand_id
1 'polypeptide(L)'
;SEGLEQEMNSYSDASYIQSVKIKNGIKLTYFFDEVQISIPVEYVLNSDGISASIDTSGITEGKNKLYAVEILPFFASVKNDSENMLFVPSGCGALMRADSGIRNVRTYSEPVYGEDAAFEETYKTVNTESVRIPVFGAVGNESGVLGIITSGAETAYIKATAGDEQYGN
;
A
#
# COMPACT_ATOMS: atom_id res chain seq x y z
N SER A 1 8.59 -20.83 -17.93
CA SER A 1 7.19 -20.42 -18.11
C SER A 1 6.98 -19.20 -17.24
N GLU A 2 6.75 -18.06 -17.84
CA GLU A 2 6.30 -16.89 -17.12
C GLU A 2 4.95 -17.25 -16.48
N GLY A 3 4.89 -17.17 -15.15
CA GLY A 3 3.64 -17.37 -14.42
C GLY A 3 2.71 -16.20 -14.75
N LEU A 4 1.43 -16.49 -14.91
CA LEU A 4 0.42 -15.45 -15.03
C LEU A 4 0.21 -14.87 -13.63
N GLU A 5 0.37 -13.55 -13.48
CA GLU A 5 -0.01 -12.83 -12.28
C GLU A 5 -1.53 -12.64 -12.28
N GLN A 6 -2.16 -12.92 -11.15
CA GLN A 6 -3.58 -12.69 -10.91
C GLN A 6 -3.74 -11.79 -9.69
N GLU A 7 -4.45 -10.69 -9.86
CA GLU A 7 -4.84 -9.83 -8.76
C GLU A 7 -6.16 -10.33 -8.15
N MET A 8 -6.23 -10.36 -6.83
CA MET A 8 -7.44 -10.74 -6.09
C MET A 8 -7.74 -9.70 -5.01
N ASN A 9 -9.01 -9.43 -4.83
CA ASN A 9 -9.50 -8.47 -3.86
C ASN A 9 -10.20 -9.17 -2.69
N SER A 10 -9.86 -8.79 -1.48
CA SER A 10 -10.44 -9.40 -0.27
C SER A 10 -11.96 -9.21 -0.13
N TYR A 11 -12.52 -8.20 -0.77
CA TYR A 11 -13.96 -7.93 -0.72
C TYR A 11 -14.77 -8.82 -1.67
N SER A 12 -14.25 -9.06 -2.89
CA SER A 12 -14.96 -9.82 -3.93
C SER A 12 -14.53 -11.28 -4.04
N ASP A 13 -13.26 -11.58 -3.76
CA ASP A 13 -12.63 -12.84 -4.14
C ASP A 13 -12.25 -13.71 -2.93
N ALA A 14 -12.30 -13.18 -1.71
CA ALA A 14 -12.11 -14.01 -0.52
C ALA A 14 -13.29 -14.97 -0.35
N SER A 15 -13.01 -16.26 -0.22
CA SER A 15 -14.02 -17.30 0.00
C SER A 15 -14.72 -17.11 1.34
N TYR A 16 -13.96 -16.75 2.37
CA TYR A 16 -14.46 -16.33 3.68
C TYR A 16 -13.38 -15.60 4.47
N ILE A 17 -13.79 -14.92 5.54
CA ILE A 17 -12.92 -14.21 6.46
C ILE A 17 -13.17 -14.72 7.86
N GLN A 18 -12.12 -15.19 8.52
CA GLN A 18 -12.17 -15.55 9.93
C GLN A 18 -11.71 -14.37 10.78
N SER A 19 -12.45 -14.05 11.83
CA SER A 19 -12.08 -13.00 12.78
C SER A 19 -11.81 -13.57 14.16
N VAL A 20 -10.72 -13.12 14.79
CA VAL A 20 -10.36 -13.49 16.17
C VAL A 20 -10.03 -12.22 16.93
N LYS A 21 -10.62 -12.06 18.11
CA LYS A 21 -10.29 -10.95 19.02
C LYS A 21 -8.91 -11.20 19.63
N ILE A 22 -8.04 -10.20 19.55
CA ILE A 22 -6.72 -10.18 20.18
C ILE A 22 -6.64 -9.03 21.20
N LYS A 23 -5.54 -8.89 21.90
CA LYS A 23 -5.35 -7.80 22.86
C LYS A 23 -5.33 -6.45 22.12
N ASN A 24 -6.27 -5.59 22.48
CA ASN A 24 -6.46 -4.26 21.87
C ASN A 24 -6.71 -4.27 20.36
N GLY A 25 -7.20 -5.37 19.79
CA GLY A 25 -7.36 -5.45 18.36
C GLY A 25 -8.11 -6.67 17.86
N ILE A 26 -7.98 -6.89 16.58
CA ILE A 26 -8.59 -7.99 15.85
C ILE A 26 -7.59 -8.58 14.84
N LYS A 27 -7.59 -9.89 14.73
CA LYS A 27 -6.91 -10.62 13.66
C LYS A 27 -7.95 -11.10 12.67
N LEU A 28 -7.78 -10.74 11.42
CA LEU A 28 -8.58 -11.21 10.30
C LEU A 28 -7.73 -12.14 9.44
N THR A 29 -8.23 -13.34 9.16
CA THR A 29 -7.57 -14.22 8.20
C THR A 29 -8.46 -14.31 6.96
N TYR A 30 -7.94 -13.88 5.84
CA TYR A 30 -8.58 -13.92 4.55
C TYR A 30 -8.25 -15.22 3.84
N PHE A 31 -9.25 -15.97 3.41
CA PHE A 31 -9.07 -17.25 2.72
C PHE A 31 -9.48 -17.12 1.26
N PHE A 32 -8.57 -17.45 0.37
CA PHE A 32 -8.76 -17.47 -1.08
C PHE A 32 -8.64 -18.93 -1.56
N ASP A 33 -9.74 -19.68 -1.44
CA ASP A 33 -9.74 -21.12 -1.69
C ASP A 33 -9.41 -21.46 -3.14
N GLU A 34 -9.81 -20.62 -4.09
CA GLU A 34 -9.53 -20.80 -5.51
C GLU A 34 -8.01 -20.90 -5.79
N VAL A 35 -7.23 -20.07 -5.14
CA VAL A 35 -5.77 -20.03 -5.28
C VAL A 35 -5.04 -20.75 -4.15
N GLN A 36 -5.78 -21.25 -3.15
CA GLN A 36 -5.26 -21.95 -1.98
C GLN A 36 -4.27 -21.09 -1.16
N ILE A 37 -4.62 -19.84 -0.94
CA ILE A 37 -3.81 -18.91 -0.16
C ILE A 37 -4.65 -18.41 1.02
N SER A 38 -4.04 -18.28 2.21
CA SER A 38 -4.63 -17.55 3.31
C SER A 38 -3.65 -16.55 3.90
N ILE A 39 -4.18 -15.36 4.26
CA ILE A 39 -3.39 -14.22 4.69
C ILE A 39 -3.96 -13.71 6.02
N PRO A 40 -3.22 -13.82 7.14
CA PRO A 40 -3.61 -13.24 8.41
C PRO A 40 -3.16 -11.77 8.48
N VAL A 41 -4.06 -10.89 8.86
CA VAL A 41 -3.78 -9.46 9.09
C VAL A 41 -4.22 -9.10 10.50
N GLU A 42 -3.36 -8.46 11.27
CA GLU A 42 -3.67 -7.98 12.61
C GLU A 42 -3.83 -6.46 12.60
N TYR A 43 -4.92 -5.99 13.20
CA TYR A 43 -5.20 -4.59 13.44
C TYR A 43 -5.22 -4.34 14.92
N VAL A 44 -4.34 -3.48 15.41
CA VAL A 44 -4.16 -3.20 16.86
C VAL A 44 -4.25 -1.71 17.11
N LEU A 45 -5.06 -1.33 18.09
CA LEU A 45 -5.14 0.03 18.59
C LEU A 45 -4.05 0.26 19.64
N ASN A 46 -3.17 1.20 19.37
CA ASN A 46 -2.07 1.63 20.24
C ASN A 46 -2.36 3.03 20.80
N SER A 47 -1.49 3.49 21.71
CA SER A 47 -1.56 4.87 22.25
C SER A 47 -1.46 5.95 21.16
N ASP A 48 -0.72 5.66 20.10
CA ASP A 48 -0.31 6.63 19.08
C ASP A 48 -1.09 6.45 17.76
N GLY A 49 -1.99 5.48 17.68
CA GLY A 49 -2.79 5.21 16.50
C GLY A 49 -3.11 3.74 16.29
N ILE A 50 -3.31 3.36 15.05
CA ILE A 50 -3.65 1.99 14.64
C ILE A 50 -2.46 1.40 13.89
N SER A 51 -2.06 0.18 14.26
CA SER A 51 -1.13 -0.62 13.45
C SER A 51 -1.88 -1.70 12.67
N ALA A 52 -1.45 -1.92 11.43
CA ALA A 52 -1.84 -3.05 10.61
C ALA A 52 -0.58 -3.84 10.26
N SER A 53 -0.60 -5.15 10.47
CA SER A 53 0.57 -5.99 10.24
C SER A 53 0.20 -7.37 9.72
N ILE A 54 1.11 -7.96 8.95
CA ILE A 54 1.03 -9.36 8.49
C ILE A 54 2.25 -10.09 9.05
N ASP A 55 2.01 -11.14 9.82
CA ASP A 55 3.04 -12.12 10.12
C ASP A 55 3.16 -13.06 8.92
N THR A 56 4.23 -12.92 8.15
CA THR A 56 4.47 -13.72 6.95
C THR A 56 4.59 -15.21 7.25
N SER A 57 4.99 -15.58 8.48
CA SER A 57 5.03 -17.00 8.89
C SER A 57 3.63 -17.64 9.03
N GLY A 58 2.61 -16.80 9.15
CA GLY A 58 1.21 -17.23 9.22
C GLY A 58 0.52 -17.34 7.86
N ILE A 59 1.17 -16.91 6.77
CA ILE A 59 0.64 -17.07 5.41
C ILE A 59 0.71 -18.54 5.01
N THR A 60 -0.38 -19.04 4.45
CA THR A 60 -0.38 -20.38 3.83
C THR A 60 -0.48 -20.26 2.33
N GLU A 61 0.28 -21.10 1.62
CA GLU A 61 0.31 -21.15 0.18
C GLU A 61 0.13 -22.59 -0.29
N GLY A 62 -0.74 -22.77 -1.28
CA GLY A 62 -0.93 -24.06 -1.94
C GLY A 62 -0.15 -24.15 -3.26
N LYS A 63 -0.89 -24.32 -4.35
CA LYS A 63 -0.32 -24.41 -5.70
C LYS A 63 0.22 -23.07 -6.20
N ASN A 64 -0.48 -22.00 -5.86
CA ASN A 64 -0.10 -20.64 -6.24
C ASN A 64 0.77 -20.02 -5.16
N LYS A 65 1.57 -19.03 -5.57
CA LYS A 65 2.46 -18.29 -4.69
C LYS A 65 2.00 -16.85 -4.56
N LEU A 66 2.07 -16.33 -3.35
CA LEU A 66 1.80 -14.94 -3.09
C LEU A 66 3.01 -14.10 -3.54
N TYR A 67 2.76 -13.16 -4.44
CA TYR A 67 3.80 -12.25 -4.93
C TYR A 67 3.84 -10.96 -4.12
N ALA A 68 2.68 -10.36 -3.90
CA ALA A 68 2.57 -9.10 -3.16
C ALA A 68 1.23 -9.01 -2.43
N VAL A 69 1.17 -8.20 -1.39
CA VAL A 69 -0.06 -7.85 -0.67
C VAL A 69 -0.16 -6.35 -0.56
N GLU A 70 -1.27 -5.80 -1.00
CA GLU A 70 -1.62 -4.40 -0.78
C GLU A 70 -2.41 -4.30 0.54
N ILE A 71 -1.78 -3.72 1.56
CA ILE A 71 -2.38 -3.56 2.90
C ILE A 71 -3.08 -2.20 2.93
N LEU A 72 -4.36 -2.18 3.37
CA LEU A 72 -5.14 -0.95 3.49
C LEU A 72 -5.10 -0.11 2.19
N PRO A 73 -5.53 -0.66 1.04
CA PRO A 73 -5.50 0.04 -0.24
C PRO A 73 -6.21 1.36 -0.10
N PHE A 74 -6.66 2.14 0.11
CA PHE A 74 -7.35 3.41 0.34
C PHE A 74 -7.04 4.07 1.70
N PHE A 75 -6.02 3.58 2.42
CA PHE A 75 -5.55 4.28 3.59
C PHE A 75 -5.03 5.67 3.19
N ALA A 76 -5.36 6.67 3.98
CA ALA A 76 -5.04 8.07 3.69
C ALA A 76 -5.70 8.63 2.42
N SER A 77 -6.84 8.07 1.99
CA SER A 77 -7.63 8.68 0.93
C SER A 77 -8.20 10.02 1.37
N VAL A 78 -8.10 11.00 0.51
CA VAL A 78 -8.63 12.36 0.72
C VAL A 78 -9.54 12.74 -0.44
N LYS A 79 -10.41 13.72 -0.20
CA LYS A 79 -11.27 14.24 -1.25
C LYS A 79 -10.43 14.86 -2.37
N ASN A 80 -10.84 14.60 -3.60
CA ASN A 80 -10.22 15.16 -4.79
C ASN A 80 -10.55 16.67 -4.92
N ASP A 81 -9.77 17.49 -4.25
CA ASP A 81 -9.87 18.95 -4.32
C ASP A 81 -8.49 19.61 -4.14
N SER A 82 -8.44 20.93 -4.35
CA SER A 82 -7.20 21.69 -4.36
C SER A 82 -6.55 21.89 -2.98
N GLU A 83 -7.29 21.64 -1.92
CA GLU A 83 -6.85 21.88 -0.54
C GLU A 83 -6.24 20.63 0.10
N ASN A 84 -6.48 19.48 -0.51
CA ASN A 84 -5.96 18.22 -0.05
C ASN A 84 -4.69 17.82 -0.80
N MET A 85 -3.75 17.25 -0.07
CA MET A 85 -2.46 16.81 -0.60
C MET A 85 -2.12 15.41 -0.10
N LEU A 86 -1.49 14.64 -0.97
CA LEU A 86 -0.86 13.37 -0.61
C LEU A 86 0.62 13.63 -0.32
N PHE A 87 1.11 13.09 0.78
CA PHE A 87 2.52 13.09 1.11
C PHE A 87 3.16 11.80 0.61
N VAL A 88 4.15 11.94 -0.25
CA VAL A 88 4.95 10.83 -0.77
C VAL A 88 6.43 11.07 -0.46
N PRO A 89 7.18 10.05 -0.11
CA PRO A 89 8.55 10.20 0.36
C PRO A 89 9.56 10.24 -0.81
N SER A 90 9.25 10.92 -1.90
CA SER A 90 10.20 11.13 -3.00
C SER A 90 11.40 11.94 -2.50
N GLY A 91 12.57 11.31 -2.42
CA GLY A 91 13.74 11.91 -1.81
C GLY A 91 13.51 12.33 -0.36
N CYS A 92 13.50 13.63 -0.12
CA CYS A 92 13.25 14.21 1.22
C CYS A 92 11.78 14.39 1.55
N GLY A 93 10.88 13.97 0.67
CA GLY A 93 9.42 14.12 0.77
C GLY A 93 8.87 15.14 -0.22
N ALA A 94 7.72 14.81 -0.79
CA ALA A 94 6.98 15.68 -1.70
C ALA A 94 5.50 15.70 -1.36
N LEU A 95 4.85 16.82 -1.62
CA LEU A 95 3.41 16.95 -1.55
C LEU A 95 2.84 16.93 -2.96
N MET A 96 1.92 16.02 -3.19
CA MET A 96 1.19 15.86 -4.44
C MET A 96 -0.25 16.32 -4.22
N ARG A 97 -0.74 17.24 -5.02
CA ARG A 97 -2.14 17.70 -4.93
C ARG A 97 -3.09 16.53 -5.19
N ALA A 98 -4.15 16.44 -4.40
CA ALA A 98 -5.18 15.41 -4.61
C ALA A 98 -5.93 15.64 -5.92
N ASP A 99 -6.23 16.91 -6.27
CA ASP A 99 -6.70 17.28 -7.61
C ASP A 99 -5.48 17.51 -8.51
N SER A 100 -5.23 16.64 -9.41
CA SER A 100 -4.10 16.82 -10.33
C SER A 100 -4.36 17.87 -11.41
N GLY A 101 -5.61 18.15 -11.74
CA GLY A 101 -6.01 18.96 -12.89
C GLY A 101 -5.50 18.44 -14.24
N ILE A 102 -4.99 17.21 -14.27
CA ILE A 102 -4.34 16.59 -15.42
C ILE A 102 -5.10 15.30 -15.77
N ARG A 103 -5.41 15.11 -17.02
CA ARG A 103 -5.89 13.82 -17.54
C ARG A 103 -4.73 12.82 -17.57
N ASN A 104 -4.96 11.58 -17.22
CA ASN A 104 -3.96 10.51 -17.12
C ASN A 104 -2.93 10.78 -16.01
N VAL A 105 -3.40 10.86 -14.79
CA VAL A 105 -2.55 11.04 -13.61
C VAL A 105 -1.58 9.89 -13.45
N ARG A 106 -0.33 10.23 -13.23
CA ARG A 106 0.68 9.22 -12.91
C ARG A 106 0.51 8.79 -11.45
N THR A 107 0.43 7.49 -11.25
CA THR A 107 0.56 6.91 -9.91
C THR A 107 2.03 6.98 -9.49
N TYR A 108 2.28 7.53 -8.31
CA TYR A 108 3.55 7.34 -7.64
C TYR A 108 3.59 5.89 -7.15
N SER A 109 4.60 5.12 -7.52
CA SER A 109 4.78 3.74 -7.05
C SER A 109 6.27 3.44 -7.03
N GLU A 110 6.85 3.50 -5.83
CA GLU A 110 8.30 3.36 -5.66
C GLU A 110 8.61 2.45 -4.47
N PRO A 111 9.68 1.64 -4.56
CA PRO A 111 10.18 0.87 -3.42
C PRO A 111 10.76 1.80 -2.36
N VAL A 112 10.57 1.47 -1.08
CA VAL A 112 10.97 2.32 0.04
C VAL A 112 12.45 2.67 0.04
N TYR A 113 13.33 1.72 -0.25
CA TYR A 113 14.77 1.97 -0.27
C TYR A 113 15.38 2.00 -1.67
N GLY A 114 14.54 2.06 -2.70
CA GLY A 114 15.00 2.00 -4.08
C GLY A 114 15.31 0.57 -4.53
N GLU A 115 15.65 0.44 -5.78
CA GLU A 115 16.07 -0.83 -6.36
C GLU A 115 17.59 -1.02 -6.16
N ASP A 116 18.02 -2.26 -6.00
CA ASP A 116 19.45 -2.56 -5.87
C ASP A 116 20.14 -2.34 -7.22
N ALA A 117 20.97 -1.32 -7.28
CA ALA A 117 21.73 -0.95 -8.48
C ALA A 117 22.67 -2.06 -9.00
N ALA A 118 22.94 -3.09 -8.20
CA ALA A 118 23.73 -4.23 -8.62
C ALA A 118 22.97 -5.18 -9.56
N PHE A 119 21.63 -5.09 -9.59
CA PHE A 119 20.77 -5.93 -10.41
C PHE A 119 20.08 -5.16 -11.54
N GLU A 120 20.27 -3.85 -11.65
CA GLU A 120 19.65 -3.06 -12.71
C GLU A 120 20.55 -2.89 -13.93
N GLU A 121 20.16 -3.51 -15.03
CA GLU A 121 20.73 -3.24 -16.37
C GLU A 121 20.01 -2.08 -17.10
N THR A 122 19.06 -1.43 -16.51
CA THR A 122 18.18 -0.51 -17.22
C THR A 122 18.44 0.94 -16.84
N TYR A 123 18.74 1.75 -17.83
CA TYR A 123 18.74 3.21 -17.75
C TYR A 123 17.30 3.69 -17.54
N LYS A 124 16.85 3.77 -16.30
CA LYS A 124 15.58 4.43 -16.00
C LYS A 124 15.74 5.94 -16.12
N THR A 125 15.16 6.51 -17.13
CA THR A 125 14.89 7.95 -17.22
C THR A 125 13.67 8.32 -16.38
N VAL A 126 13.67 7.98 -15.11
CA VAL A 126 12.58 8.34 -14.20
C VAL A 126 13.08 9.44 -13.29
N ASN A 127 12.40 10.60 -13.33
CA ASN A 127 12.72 11.76 -12.49
C ASN A 127 12.23 11.60 -11.03
N THR A 128 12.16 10.39 -10.52
CA THR A 128 11.80 10.13 -9.13
C THR A 128 13.05 9.74 -8.36
N GLU A 129 13.25 10.40 -7.23
CA GLU A 129 14.32 10.03 -6.32
C GLU A 129 13.87 8.84 -5.46
N SER A 130 14.82 7.95 -5.14
CA SER A 130 14.56 6.82 -4.25
C SER A 130 13.99 7.28 -2.93
N VAL A 131 13.00 6.55 -2.43
CA VAL A 131 12.42 6.76 -1.11
C VAL A 131 13.51 6.58 -0.05
N ARG A 132 13.64 7.54 0.86
CA ARG A 132 14.63 7.48 1.94
C ARG A 132 14.00 7.29 3.31
N ILE A 133 12.71 7.54 3.43
CA ILE A 133 11.97 7.49 4.70
C ILE A 133 10.72 6.63 4.46
N PRO A 134 10.48 5.59 5.26
CA PRO A 134 9.34 4.68 5.08
C PRO A 134 8.04 5.31 5.63
N VAL A 135 7.68 6.49 5.16
CA VAL A 135 6.49 7.24 5.58
C VAL A 135 5.71 7.76 4.38
N PHE A 136 4.41 7.82 4.53
CA PHE A 136 3.48 8.38 3.55
C PHE A 136 2.27 8.97 4.28
N GLY A 137 1.42 9.69 3.59
CA GLY A 137 0.24 10.23 4.25
C GLY A 137 -0.61 11.12 3.38
N ALA A 138 -1.56 11.77 4.03
CA ALA A 138 -2.39 12.78 3.42
C ALA A 138 -2.65 13.93 4.39
N VAL A 139 -2.77 15.11 3.85
CA VAL A 139 -3.02 16.36 4.58
C VAL A 139 -4.17 17.09 3.94
N GLY A 140 -5.13 17.48 4.74
CA GLY A 140 -6.22 18.39 4.37
C GLY A 140 -6.20 19.63 5.23
N ASN A 141 -7.20 20.49 5.06
CA ASN A 141 -7.27 21.78 5.77
C ASN A 141 -7.25 21.68 7.29
N GLU A 142 -7.91 20.68 7.86
CA GLU A 142 -8.11 20.58 9.31
C GLU A 142 -7.54 19.30 9.92
N SER A 143 -7.06 18.38 9.09
CA SER A 143 -6.62 17.07 9.55
C SER A 143 -5.57 16.47 8.62
N GLY A 144 -4.84 15.52 9.15
CA GLY A 144 -3.88 14.75 8.38
C GLY A 144 -3.72 13.36 8.96
N VAL A 145 -3.24 12.46 8.14
CA VAL A 145 -2.88 11.10 8.54
C VAL A 145 -1.47 10.79 8.04
N LEU A 146 -0.70 10.16 8.89
CA LEU A 146 0.66 9.71 8.58
C LEU A 146 0.72 8.19 8.73
N GLY A 147 1.17 7.51 7.70
CA GLY A 147 1.53 6.10 7.71
C GLY A 147 3.03 5.94 7.88
N ILE A 148 3.45 5.06 8.76
CA ILE A 148 4.86 4.73 9.01
C ILE A 148 5.03 3.23 8.84
N ILE A 149 5.92 2.81 7.95
CA ILE A 149 6.28 1.40 7.76
C ILE A 149 7.38 1.09 8.75
N THR A 150 7.04 0.37 9.81
CA THR A 150 7.97 0.06 10.92
C THR A 150 8.68 -1.28 10.77
N SER A 151 8.22 -2.14 9.86
CA SER A 151 8.80 -3.45 9.57
C SER A 151 8.51 -3.84 8.13
N GLY A 152 9.44 -4.55 7.47
CA GLY A 152 9.31 -4.99 6.07
C GLY A 152 9.52 -3.86 5.06
N ALA A 153 10.10 -2.73 5.47
CA ALA A 153 10.32 -1.59 4.60
C ALA A 153 11.27 -1.89 3.42
N GLU A 154 12.14 -2.87 3.58
CA GLU A 154 13.08 -3.34 2.56
C GLU A 154 12.42 -4.01 1.35
N THR A 155 11.19 -4.49 1.51
CA THR A 155 10.40 -5.11 0.43
C THR A 155 9.10 -4.37 0.14
N ALA A 156 8.91 -3.22 0.79
CA ALA A 156 7.68 -2.44 0.67
C ALA A 156 7.75 -1.43 -0.47
N TYR A 157 6.59 -1.25 -1.11
CA TYR A 157 6.33 -0.17 -2.06
C TYR A 157 5.32 0.80 -1.47
N ILE A 158 5.47 2.07 -1.78
CA ILE A 158 4.48 3.10 -1.47
C ILE A 158 3.83 3.51 -2.79
N LYS A 159 2.50 3.40 -2.85
CA LYS A 159 1.71 3.75 -4.01
C LYS A 159 0.75 4.88 -3.65
N ALA A 160 0.75 5.95 -4.43
CA ALA A 160 -0.17 7.07 -4.27
C ALA A 160 -0.68 7.55 -5.63
N THR A 161 -1.98 7.76 -5.73
CA THR A 161 -2.63 8.20 -6.97
C THR A 161 -3.43 9.46 -6.68
N ALA A 162 -3.15 10.55 -7.39
CA ALA A 162 -4.00 11.73 -7.36
C ALA A 162 -5.30 11.48 -8.13
N GLY A 163 -6.36 12.19 -7.80
CA GLY A 163 -7.64 12.07 -8.50
C GLY A 163 -7.54 12.50 -9.97
N ASP A 164 -8.28 11.83 -10.83
CA ASP A 164 -8.40 12.13 -12.25
C ASP A 164 -9.75 12.81 -12.50
N GLU A 165 -9.76 13.90 -13.27
CA GLU A 165 -11.01 14.57 -13.70
C GLU A 165 -11.97 13.64 -14.46
N GLN A 166 -11.46 12.60 -15.08
CA GLN A 166 -12.26 11.67 -15.88
C GLN A 166 -13.08 10.72 -15.02
N TYR A 167 -12.64 10.39 -13.81
CA TYR A 167 -13.26 9.37 -12.95
C TYR A 167 -13.95 9.94 -11.71
N GLY A 168 -13.90 11.26 -11.49
CA GLY A 168 -14.78 11.97 -10.58
C GLY A 168 -14.76 11.46 -9.13
N ASN A 169 -13.61 11.17 -8.57
CA ASN A 169 -13.49 10.73 -7.17
C ASN A 169 -13.16 11.87 -6.25
#